data_7d394960f75f306b8bf060f01d90d1ae
#
_entry.id   7d394960f75f306b8bf060f01d90d1ae
#
_cell.length_a   1.000
_cell.length_b   1.000
_cell.length_c   1.000
_cell.angle_alpha   90.00
_cell.angle_beta   90.00
_cell.angle_gamma   90.00
#
_symmetry.space_group_name_H-M   'P 1'
#
loop_
_entity.id
_entity.type
_entity.pdbx_description
1 polymer ?
#
loop_
_entity_poly.entity_id
_entity_poly.type
_entity_poly.pdbx_seq_one_letter_code
_entity_poly.pdbx_strand_id
1 'polypeptide(L)'
;MKIKFPLFLKFFLGYLFFGVAGFIAVATLSSRLTYSYLTRSRSRTLYAEASLIASTYSTVYQGNNIELANAYPQLQAVATFLQAQIWVMDRRGSIIVDSEGQRDGDQIPNFDPTATGNRSYMTGSYFGSFQEPVLSVSAPITGNYRTYGYVVIHLPMERVQDSANEILNIVYVTFLIVFLLSLSILIVFAVVVYRPLRRITEGARAFAEGNLSYRIRTQSADEMGYLANTMNYMAEKLNASEETEKRFIQNVSHDFRSPLTSIKGYLEAILDGTIPPEMQEKYLRRVIGETERLNKLTQDMLTINSLGAEQALNRTNFDINRVIRDTAASFEGQCMEKNIRLDLRFDVEQEMVFADLGRIQQVLYNLIDNAVKFSPSDSSIDIQSGKLRGKIFVSVKDRGCGIPKKDAARVFDRFYKSDQSRGKDKKGTGLGLAIVKEIIQAHGENIDLVSTEGVGSEFIFSLPAAAQDEV
;
A
#
# COMPACT_ATOMS: atom_id res chain seq x y z
N MET A 1 5.42 -16.14 13.36
CA MET A 1 6.84 -15.73 13.15
C MET A 1 7.12 -14.48 13.97
N LYS A 2 8.00 -14.51 14.99
CA LYS A 2 8.34 -13.32 15.79
C LYS A 2 9.30 -12.44 14.99
N ILE A 3 8.93 -11.17 14.77
CA ILE A 3 9.81 -10.19 14.14
C ILE A 3 10.98 -9.92 15.08
N LYS A 4 12.19 -10.38 14.74
CA LYS A 4 13.40 -10.24 15.58
C LYS A 4 13.81 -8.78 15.80
N PHE A 5 13.54 -7.88 14.83
CA PHE A 5 13.81 -6.44 14.92
C PHE A 5 12.61 -5.66 14.38
N PRO A 6 11.82 -5.00 15.23
CA PRO A 6 10.69 -4.18 14.79
C PRO A 6 11.18 -2.99 13.94
N LEU A 7 10.37 -2.61 12.96
CA LEU A 7 10.69 -1.53 12.02
C LEU A 7 11.07 -0.23 12.74
N PHE A 8 10.36 0.10 13.82
CA PHE A 8 10.66 1.27 14.66
C PHE A 8 12.10 1.26 15.18
N LEU A 9 12.59 0.11 15.68
CA LEU A 9 13.96 0.00 16.22
C LEU A 9 15.02 0.21 15.12
N LYS A 10 14.76 -0.28 13.92
CA LYS A 10 15.66 -0.06 12.77
C LYS A 10 15.76 1.42 12.41
N PHE A 11 14.64 2.12 12.35
CA PHE A 11 14.60 3.56 12.09
C PHE A 11 15.27 4.35 13.22
N PHE A 12 15.00 4.00 14.48
CA PHE A 12 15.62 4.64 15.64
C PHE A 12 17.15 4.50 15.62
N LEU A 13 17.67 3.29 15.41
CA LEU A 13 19.12 3.05 15.33
C LEU A 13 19.75 3.75 14.13
N GLY A 14 19.09 3.73 12.97
CA GLY A 14 19.56 4.46 11.79
C GLY A 14 19.61 5.96 12.02
N TYR A 15 18.60 6.51 12.69
CA TYR A 15 18.54 7.92 13.05
C TYR A 15 19.63 8.32 14.06
N LEU A 16 19.86 7.51 15.09
CA LEU A 16 20.92 7.71 16.08
C LEU A 16 22.31 7.69 15.41
N PHE A 17 22.54 6.72 14.54
CA PHE A 17 23.80 6.63 13.77
C PHE A 17 24.00 7.87 12.90
N PHE A 18 22.97 8.33 12.19
CA PHE A 18 23.03 9.54 11.39
C PHE A 18 23.33 10.79 12.23
N GLY A 19 22.72 10.90 13.42
CA GLY A 19 22.98 12.00 14.36
C GLY A 19 24.43 12.03 14.86
N VAL A 20 24.96 10.88 15.26
CA VAL A 20 26.36 10.76 15.72
C VAL A 20 27.35 11.03 14.59
N ALA A 21 27.14 10.44 13.43
CA ALA A 21 27.99 10.66 12.27
C ALA A 21 27.95 12.12 11.80
N GLY A 22 26.75 12.74 11.80
CA GLY A 22 26.56 14.15 11.49
C GLY A 22 27.26 15.07 12.48
N PHE A 23 27.19 14.76 13.79
CA PHE A 23 27.90 15.51 14.81
C PHE A 23 29.43 15.47 14.60
N ILE A 24 29.99 14.28 14.37
CA ILE A 24 31.43 14.13 14.12
C ILE A 24 31.84 14.92 12.87
N ALA A 25 31.06 14.84 11.80
CA ALA A 25 31.35 15.56 10.56
C ALA A 25 31.30 17.09 10.75
N VAL A 26 30.26 17.59 11.42
CA VAL A 26 30.11 19.03 11.72
C VAL A 26 31.21 19.50 12.66
N ALA A 27 31.50 18.76 13.74
CA ALA A 27 32.53 19.12 14.70
C ALA A 27 33.92 19.22 14.05
N THR A 28 34.30 18.21 13.28
CA THR A 28 35.62 18.19 12.62
C THR A 28 35.75 19.26 11.54
N LEU A 29 34.74 19.42 10.69
CA LEU A 29 34.77 20.40 9.61
C LEU A 29 34.68 21.83 10.14
N SER A 30 33.75 22.12 11.06
CA SER A 30 33.61 23.45 11.66
C SER A 30 34.85 23.85 12.43
N SER A 31 35.45 22.94 13.22
CA SER A 31 36.70 23.22 13.94
C SER A 31 37.81 23.65 12.98
N ARG A 32 38.04 22.88 11.92
CA ARG A 32 39.08 23.13 10.95
C ARG A 32 38.86 24.45 10.17
N LEU A 33 37.63 24.69 9.75
CA LEU A 33 37.28 25.90 8.99
C LEU A 33 37.33 27.14 9.88
N THR A 34 36.80 27.11 11.09
CA THR A 34 36.80 28.24 12.02
C THR A 34 38.21 28.64 12.40
N TYR A 35 39.05 27.69 12.76
CA TYR A 35 40.44 27.93 13.09
C TYR A 35 41.22 28.56 11.91
N SER A 36 41.10 27.99 10.74
CA SER A 36 41.73 28.53 9.51
C SER A 36 41.23 29.92 9.16
N TYR A 37 39.92 30.15 9.29
CA TYR A 37 39.30 31.46 9.03
C TYR A 37 39.79 32.51 10.02
N LEU A 38 39.76 32.22 11.34
CA LEU A 38 40.19 33.16 12.37
C LEU A 38 41.67 33.49 12.26
N THR A 39 42.53 32.50 12.05
CA THR A 39 43.98 32.73 11.85
C THR A 39 44.20 33.66 10.67
N ARG A 40 43.54 33.47 9.56
CA ARG A 40 43.70 34.32 8.36
C ARG A 40 43.06 35.72 8.58
N SER A 41 41.95 35.79 9.25
CA SER A 41 41.26 37.07 9.53
C SER A 41 42.09 37.91 10.49
N ARG A 42 42.56 37.33 11.59
CA ARG A 42 43.42 38.00 12.58
C ARG A 42 44.74 38.43 11.98
N SER A 43 45.38 37.57 11.16
CA SER A 43 46.62 37.98 10.52
C SER A 43 46.47 39.19 9.60
N ARG A 44 45.35 39.31 8.87
CA ARG A 44 45.07 40.51 8.04
C ARG A 44 44.92 41.78 8.87
N THR A 45 44.17 41.69 9.98
CA THR A 45 43.99 42.83 10.89
C THR A 45 45.32 43.26 11.51
N LEU A 46 46.08 42.31 12.05
CA LEU A 46 47.41 42.58 12.63
C LEU A 46 48.37 43.12 11.60
N TYR A 47 48.35 42.67 10.35
CA TYR A 47 49.19 43.17 9.28
C TYR A 47 48.84 44.63 8.91
N ALA A 48 47.57 44.97 8.89
CA ALA A 48 47.13 46.33 8.65
C ALA A 48 47.65 47.30 9.78
N GLU A 49 47.53 46.88 11.03
CA GLU A 49 48.05 47.63 12.19
C GLU A 49 49.57 47.71 12.17
N ALA A 50 50.27 46.60 11.89
CA ALA A 50 51.74 46.62 11.75
C ALA A 50 52.18 47.60 10.64
N SER A 51 51.44 47.61 9.51
CA SER A 51 51.76 48.52 8.41
C SER A 51 51.48 49.98 8.77
N LEU A 52 50.42 50.27 9.54
CA LEU A 52 50.14 51.62 10.06
C LEU A 52 51.27 52.09 10.99
N ILE A 53 51.67 51.28 11.95
CA ILE A 53 52.80 51.55 12.84
C ILE A 53 54.05 51.75 12.04
N ALA A 54 54.36 50.88 11.09
CA ALA A 54 55.56 50.97 10.22
C ALA A 54 55.60 52.32 9.44
N SER A 55 54.44 52.75 8.92
CA SER A 55 54.34 54.06 8.21
C SER A 55 54.62 55.26 9.14
N THR A 56 54.16 55.24 10.34
CA THR A 56 54.36 56.25 11.36
C THR A 56 55.86 56.34 11.72
N TYR A 57 56.51 55.22 11.93
CA TYR A 57 57.93 55.15 12.24
C TYR A 57 58.87 55.52 11.04
N SER A 58 58.37 55.35 9.81
CA SER A 58 59.16 55.69 8.62
C SER A 58 59.52 57.22 8.59
N THR A 59 58.63 58.07 9.06
CA THR A 59 58.84 59.50 9.14
C THR A 59 59.84 59.88 10.24
N VAL A 60 59.80 59.20 11.37
CA VAL A 60 60.71 59.41 12.49
C VAL A 60 62.14 58.94 12.18
N TYR A 61 62.30 57.83 11.45
CA TYR A 61 63.61 57.27 11.03
C TYR A 61 64.37 58.16 10.09
N GLN A 62 63.71 59.08 9.35
CA GLN A 62 64.34 60.06 8.46
C GLN A 62 64.99 61.27 9.23
N GLY A 63 64.64 61.46 10.46
CA GLY A 63 65.11 62.58 11.29
C GLY A 63 66.34 62.29 12.16
N ASN A 64 66.99 61.14 12.07
CA ASN A 64 68.26 60.74 12.74
C ASN A 64 68.27 60.71 14.28
N ASN A 65 67.15 60.94 14.95
CA ASN A 65 66.98 60.71 16.39
C ASN A 65 65.58 60.14 16.64
N ILE A 66 65.51 58.86 16.85
CA ILE A 66 64.33 58.27 17.47
C ILE A 66 64.43 58.62 18.98
N GLU A 67 63.61 59.58 19.48
CA GLU A 67 63.34 59.62 20.89
C GLU A 67 62.48 58.37 21.23
N LEU A 68 63.14 57.24 21.41
CA LEU A 68 62.53 55.93 21.80
C LEU A 68 61.65 56.05 23.03
N ALA A 69 61.95 57.06 23.91
CA ALA A 69 61.17 57.30 25.09
C ALA A 69 59.70 57.70 24.84
N ASN A 70 59.40 58.33 23.68
CA ASN A 70 58.05 58.71 23.31
C ASN A 70 57.29 57.67 22.51
N ALA A 71 57.96 56.69 21.96
CA ALA A 71 57.39 55.60 21.17
C ALA A 71 56.80 54.48 22.06
N TYR A 72 57.44 54.23 23.19
CA TYR A 72 57.07 53.13 24.10
C TYR A 72 55.63 53.19 24.62
N PRO A 73 55.09 54.28 25.17
CA PRO A 73 53.71 54.34 25.62
C PRO A 73 52.67 54.09 24.54
N GLN A 74 52.95 54.60 23.30
CA GLN A 74 52.00 54.40 22.18
C GLN A 74 51.96 52.91 21.74
N LEU A 75 53.12 52.30 21.61
CA LEU A 75 53.19 50.87 21.27
C LEU A 75 52.58 49.99 22.34
N GLN A 76 52.80 50.30 23.62
CA GLN A 76 52.18 49.62 24.75
C GLN A 76 50.67 49.71 24.76
N ALA A 77 50.11 50.89 24.44
CA ALA A 77 48.67 51.10 24.35
C ALA A 77 48.06 50.25 23.23
N VAL A 78 48.70 50.24 22.03
CA VAL A 78 48.24 49.39 20.90
C VAL A 78 48.40 47.91 21.21
N ALA A 79 49.53 47.48 21.80
CA ALA A 79 49.78 46.11 22.19
C ALA A 79 48.72 45.59 23.20
N THR A 80 48.38 46.43 24.18
CA THR A 80 47.30 46.12 25.15
C THR A 80 45.94 45.99 24.47
N PHE A 81 45.61 46.92 23.56
CA PHE A 81 44.37 46.88 22.80
C PHE A 81 44.25 45.63 21.93
N LEU A 82 45.34 45.32 21.22
CA LEU A 82 45.41 44.10 20.37
C LEU A 82 45.61 42.82 21.15
N GLN A 83 45.91 42.89 22.45
CA GLN A 83 46.31 41.76 23.31
C GLN A 83 47.50 40.99 22.68
N ALA A 84 48.42 41.72 22.09
CA ALA A 84 49.54 41.20 21.32
C ALA A 84 50.83 41.88 21.73
N GLN A 85 51.97 41.25 21.54
CA GLN A 85 53.28 41.85 21.74
C GLN A 85 53.77 42.48 20.43
N ILE A 86 54.32 43.71 20.52
CA ILE A 86 54.78 44.42 19.33
C ILE A 86 56.28 44.71 19.46
N TRP A 87 57.01 44.23 18.43
CA TRP A 87 58.46 44.54 18.32
C TRP A 87 58.72 45.48 17.15
N VAL A 88 59.56 46.46 17.38
CA VAL A 88 60.19 47.24 16.31
C VAL A 88 61.63 46.75 16.20
N MET A 89 62.02 46.27 15.03
CA MET A 89 63.32 45.62 14.81
C MET A 89 64.08 46.31 13.70
N ASP A 90 65.41 46.22 13.74
CA ASP A 90 66.30 46.62 12.65
C ASP A 90 66.29 45.55 11.49
N ARG A 91 67.03 45.82 10.42
CA ARG A 91 67.15 44.88 9.28
C ARG A 91 67.82 43.55 9.62
N ARG A 92 68.59 43.50 10.69
CA ARG A 92 69.35 42.33 11.12
C ARG A 92 68.60 41.50 12.15
N GLY A 93 67.40 41.94 12.54
CA GLY A 93 66.56 41.24 13.53
C GLY A 93 66.94 41.60 14.97
N SER A 94 67.58 42.73 15.23
CA SER A 94 67.78 43.25 16.58
C SER A 94 66.55 44.02 17.00
N ILE A 95 65.98 43.70 18.18
CA ILE A 95 64.79 44.35 18.74
C ILE A 95 65.21 45.75 19.26
N ILE A 96 64.66 46.79 18.66
CA ILE A 96 64.92 48.17 19.05
C ILE A 96 63.95 48.60 20.17
N VAL A 97 62.70 48.17 20.05
CA VAL A 97 61.64 48.41 21.06
C VAL A 97 60.80 47.21 21.16
N ASP A 98 60.56 46.72 22.38
CA ASP A 98 59.59 45.74 22.74
C ASP A 98 58.45 46.41 23.53
N SER A 99 57.20 46.24 23.13
CA SER A 99 56.06 46.83 23.83
C SER A 99 55.92 46.39 25.30
N GLU A 100 56.55 45.25 25.67
CA GLU A 100 56.61 44.78 27.05
C GLU A 100 57.93 45.17 27.77
N GLY A 101 58.91 45.69 27.03
CA GLY A 101 60.18 46.16 27.57
C GLY A 101 61.11 45.07 28.08
N GLN A 102 60.85 43.79 27.74
CA GLN A 102 61.60 42.65 28.27
C GLN A 102 62.78 42.26 27.39
N ARG A 103 62.74 42.58 26.10
CA ARG A 103 63.67 42.11 25.05
C ARG A 103 64.33 43.23 24.26
N ASP A 104 64.33 44.43 24.78
CA ASP A 104 65.02 45.54 24.14
C ASP A 104 66.51 45.23 23.99
N GLY A 105 67.01 45.34 22.76
CA GLY A 105 68.41 45.01 22.46
C GLY A 105 68.69 43.58 22.09
N ASP A 106 67.74 42.64 22.24
CA ASP A 106 67.91 41.23 21.92
C ASP A 106 68.07 41.06 20.38
N GLN A 107 68.92 40.10 19.99
CA GLN A 107 69.10 39.69 18.60
C GLN A 107 68.29 38.42 18.33
N ILE A 108 67.40 38.42 17.35
CA ILE A 108 66.66 37.23 16.95
C ILE A 108 67.58 36.28 16.17
N PRO A 109 67.77 35.03 16.64
CA PRO A 109 68.60 34.06 15.94
C PRO A 109 68.03 33.71 14.57
N ASN A 110 68.89 33.66 13.54
CA ASN A 110 68.50 33.26 12.19
C ASN A 110 67.31 34.05 11.61
N PHE A 111 67.16 35.30 11.98
CA PHE A 111 66.10 36.16 11.45
C PHE A 111 66.17 36.26 9.92
N ASP A 112 65.11 35.81 9.26
CA ASP A 112 64.92 35.93 7.82
C ASP A 112 63.55 36.61 7.54
N PRO A 113 63.53 37.84 7.06
CA PRO A 113 62.27 38.56 6.77
C PRO A 113 61.50 37.93 5.60
N THR A 114 62.13 37.04 4.82
CA THR A 114 61.51 36.36 3.69
C THR A 114 60.92 34.97 4.09
N ALA A 115 61.16 34.54 5.32
CA ALA A 115 60.71 33.20 5.80
C ALA A 115 59.21 32.98 5.73
N THR A 116 58.41 34.06 5.65
CA THR A 116 56.93 33.94 5.46
C THR A 116 56.52 33.57 4.03
N GLY A 117 57.45 33.69 3.06
CA GLY A 117 57.17 33.47 1.64
C GLY A 117 56.02 34.34 1.15
N ASN A 118 55.05 33.78 0.43
CA ASN A 118 53.86 34.49 -0.03
C ASN A 118 52.77 34.72 1.07
N ARG A 119 53.03 34.28 2.28
CA ARG A 119 52.12 34.49 3.40
C ARG A 119 52.51 35.75 4.17
N SER A 120 51.56 36.59 4.50
CA SER A 120 51.80 37.81 5.31
C SER A 120 51.91 37.51 6.81
N TYR A 121 51.98 36.20 7.20
CA TYR A 121 52.08 35.79 8.60
C TYR A 121 52.82 34.49 8.78
N MET A 122 53.34 34.26 9.98
CA MET A 122 53.97 33.05 10.45
C MET A 122 53.27 32.54 11.69
N THR A 123 53.13 31.20 11.84
CA THR A 123 52.60 30.58 13.07
C THR A 123 53.65 29.66 13.66
N GLY A 124 53.85 29.72 14.97
CA GLY A 124 54.85 28.89 15.66
C GLY A 124 55.67 29.74 16.64
N SER A 125 56.91 29.32 16.94
CA SER A 125 57.78 29.94 17.96
C SER A 125 58.50 31.20 17.50
N TYR A 126 58.20 31.74 16.32
CA TYR A 126 58.87 32.87 15.72
C TYR A 126 60.37 32.89 15.94
N PHE A 127 61.09 32.11 15.11
CA PHE A 127 62.52 31.89 15.18
C PHE A 127 63.03 31.39 16.55
N GLY A 128 62.20 30.63 17.28
CA GLY A 128 62.57 30.14 18.61
C GLY A 128 62.45 31.14 19.75
N SER A 129 61.89 32.31 19.47
CA SER A 129 61.80 33.39 20.48
C SER A 129 60.70 33.24 21.51
N PHE A 130 59.66 32.39 21.17
CA PHE A 130 58.55 32.10 22.08
C PHE A 130 58.51 30.62 22.44
N GLN A 131 58.14 30.32 23.68
CA GLN A 131 57.89 28.95 24.15
C GLN A 131 56.56 28.41 23.63
N GLU A 132 55.58 29.30 23.62
CA GLU A 132 54.25 28.99 23.09
C GLU A 132 54.08 29.45 21.64
N PRO A 133 53.26 28.78 20.85
CA PRO A 133 53.04 29.19 19.47
C PRO A 133 52.32 30.56 19.39
N VAL A 134 52.84 31.44 18.53
CA VAL A 134 52.30 32.77 18.25
C VAL A 134 51.93 32.89 16.79
N LEU A 135 50.94 33.71 16.47
CA LEU A 135 50.65 34.26 15.17
C LEU A 135 51.45 35.54 15.01
N SER A 136 52.47 35.51 14.17
CA SER A 136 53.36 36.66 13.94
C SER A 136 53.11 37.27 12.57
N VAL A 137 52.99 38.58 12.49
CA VAL A 137 52.92 39.33 11.24
C VAL A 137 54.03 40.35 11.21
N SER A 138 54.65 40.56 10.05
CA SER A 138 55.77 41.46 9.88
C SER A 138 55.48 42.46 8.77
N ALA A 139 55.59 43.76 9.06
CA ALA A 139 55.44 44.81 8.10
C ALA A 139 56.77 45.60 8.00
N PRO A 140 57.31 45.86 6.79
CA PRO A 140 58.56 46.58 6.63
C PRO A 140 58.39 48.10 6.90
N ILE A 141 59.36 48.68 7.60
CA ILE A 141 59.49 50.12 7.75
C ILE A 141 60.32 50.61 6.54
N THR A 142 59.66 51.26 5.61
CA THR A 142 60.28 51.70 4.33
C THR A 142 60.35 53.17 4.20
N GLY A 143 61.43 53.71 3.63
CA GLY A 143 61.60 55.11 3.28
C GLY A 143 62.76 55.29 2.30
N ASN A 144 62.72 56.28 1.42
CA ASN A 144 63.75 56.55 0.42
C ASN A 144 64.19 55.32 -0.40
N TYR A 145 63.20 54.48 -0.80
CA TYR A 145 63.40 53.23 -1.54
C TYR A 145 64.25 52.20 -0.79
N ARG A 146 64.36 52.23 0.53
CA ARG A 146 65.09 51.30 1.37
C ARG A 146 64.22 50.85 2.55
N THR A 147 64.39 49.58 2.97
CA THR A 147 63.82 49.10 4.22
C THR A 147 64.73 49.44 5.38
N TYR A 148 64.27 50.07 6.39
CA TYR A 148 64.99 50.45 7.60
C TYR A 148 64.90 49.39 8.73
N GLY A 149 63.78 48.69 8.79
CA GLY A 149 63.50 47.69 9.80
C GLY A 149 62.15 47.07 9.58
N TYR A 150 61.64 46.44 10.60
CA TYR A 150 60.35 45.74 10.59
C TYR A 150 59.56 46.05 11.86
N VAL A 151 58.23 46.17 11.75
CA VAL A 151 57.30 46.11 12.84
C VAL A 151 56.72 44.72 12.84
N VAL A 152 56.84 43.97 13.95
CA VAL A 152 56.33 42.66 14.09
C VAL A 152 55.32 42.63 15.25
N ILE A 153 54.16 42.07 14.97
CA ILE A 153 53.12 41.90 15.99
C ILE A 153 52.92 40.38 16.22
N HIS A 154 53.02 39.98 17.49
CA HIS A 154 52.93 38.61 17.94
C HIS A 154 51.63 38.44 18.77
N LEU A 155 50.68 37.67 18.26
CA LEU A 155 49.45 37.31 18.96
C LEU A 155 49.56 35.87 19.45
N PRO A 156 49.41 35.54 20.74
CA PRO A 156 49.39 34.19 21.24
C PRO A 156 48.30 33.36 20.51
N MET A 157 48.66 32.15 20.03
CA MET A 157 47.71 31.29 19.34
C MET A 157 46.57 30.80 20.24
N GLU A 158 46.79 30.82 21.57
CA GLU A 158 45.75 30.56 22.57
C GLU A 158 44.54 31.51 22.39
N ARG A 159 44.78 32.80 22.14
CA ARG A 159 43.71 33.79 21.88
C ARG A 159 42.88 33.47 20.63
N VAL A 160 43.58 32.98 19.60
CA VAL A 160 42.89 32.54 18.37
C VAL A 160 42.06 31.27 18.67
N GLN A 161 42.57 30.38 19.50
CA GLN A 161 41.90 29.17 19.89
C GLN A 161 40.70 29.43 20.80
N ASP A 162 40.81 30.34 21.73
CA ASP A 162 39.70 30.75 22.60
C ASP A 162 38.54 31.33 21.79
N SER A 163 38.87 32.25 20.84
CA SER A 163 37.86 32.81 19.94
C SER A 163 37.23 31.71 19.05
N ALA A 164 38.00 30.73 18.64
CA ALA A 164 37.49 29.56 17.89
C ALA A 164 36.54 28.72 18.74
N ASN A 165 36.92 28.45 19.99
CA ASN A 165 36.10 27.66 20.92
C ASN A 165 34.77 28.33 21.26
N GLU A 166 34.72 29.64 21.40
CA GLU A 166 33.47 30.40 21.58
C GLU A 166 32.52 30.18 20.41
N ILE A 167 33.01 30.29 19.16
CA ILE A 167 32.21 30.06 17.97
C ILE A 167 31.77 28.59 17.88
N LEU A 168 32.67 27.67 18.16
CA LEU A 168 32.39 26.23 18.13
C LEU A 168 31.35 25.83 19.16
N ASN A 169 31.36 26.41 20.36
CA ASN A 169 30.35 26.18 21.36
C ASN A 169 28.94 26.56 20.87
N ILE A 170 28.82 27.68 20.16
CA ILE A 170 27.54 28.08 19.54
C ILE A 170 27.10 27.05 18.50
N VAL A 171 28.03 26.55 17.67
CA VAL A 171 27.74 25.52 16.65
C VAL A 171 27.29 24.24 17.30
N TYR A 172 27.93 23.77 18.38
CA TYR A 172 27.58 22.55 19.07
C TYR A 172 26.23 22.64 19.77
N VAL A 173 25.94 23.76 20.45
CA VAL A 173 24.63 23.99 21.08
C VAL A 173 23.52 24.03 20.01
N THR A 174 23.77 24.74 18.90
CA THR A 174 22.81 24.80 17.79
C THR A 174 22.55 23.42 17.20
N PHE A 175 23.61 22.63 16.96
CA PHE A 175 23.48 21.25 16.49
C PHE A 175 22.64 20.40 17.46
N LEU A 176 22.90 20.51 18.77
CA LEU A 176 22.15 19.76 19.79
C LEU A 176 20.66 20.12 19.76
N ILE A 177 20.33 21.41 19.67
CA ILE A 177 18.93 21.86 19.56
C ILE A 177 18.26 21.29 18.32
N VAL A 178 18.90 21.40 17.16
CA VAL A 178 18.37 20.87 15.89
C VAL A 178 18.19 19.36 15.96
N PHE A 179 19.16 18.64 16.57
CA PHE A 179 19.06 17.19 16.75
C PHE A 179 17.88 16.80 17.67
N LEU A 180 17.67 17.52 18.77
CA LEU A 180 16.54 17.29 19.67
C LEU A 180 15.20 17.61 19.00
N LEU A 181 15.13 18.71 18.23
CA LEU A 181 13.93 19.02 17.45
C LEU A 181 13.64 17.95 16.40
N SER A 182 14.66 17.45 15.73
CA SER A 182 14.50 16.40 14.72
C SER A 182 14.04 15.06 15.32
N LEU A 183 14.29 14.83 16.62
CA LEU A 183 13.77 13.64 17.34
C LEU A 183 12.22 13.65 17.38
N SER A 184 11.58 14.84 17.34
CA SER A 184 10.12 14.94 17.26
C SER A 184 9.54 14.26 16.02
N ILE A 185 10.28 14.28 14.90
CA ILE A 185 9.88 13.60 13.65
C ILE A 185 9.76 12.09 13.86
N LEU A 186 10.64 11.51 14.66
CA LEU A 186 10.59 10.08 14.99
C LEU A 186 9.32 9.73 15.79
N ILE A 187 8.89 10.63 16.67
CA ILE A 187 7.65 10.45 17.45
C ILE A 187 6.44 10.52 16.51
N VAL A 188 6.40 11.51 15.61
CA VAL A 188 5.35 11.62 14.59
C VAL A 188 5.29 10.37 13.73
N PHE A 189 6.43 9.89 13.24
CA PHE A 189 6.52 8.65 12.49
C PHE A 189 5.98 7.44 13.27
N ALA A 190 6.30 7.34 14.56
CA ALA A 190 5.83 6.24 15.40
C ALA A 190 4.29 6.25 15.55
N VAL A 191 3.67 7.41 15.64
CA VAL A 191 2.22 7.56 15.85
C VAL A 191 1.47 7.46 14.53
N VAL A 192 1.93 8.17 13.49
CA VAL A 192 1.20 8.30 12.22
C VAL A 192 1.41 7.10 11.31
N VAL A 193 2.62 6.51 11.31
CA VAL A 193 2.94 5.42 10.36
C VAL A 193 3.04 4.07 11.06
N TYR A 194 3.89 3.98 12.10
CA TYR A 194 4.21 2.67 12.69
C TYR A 194 3.02 2.03 13.42
N ARG A 195 2.26 2.79 14.22
CA ARG A 195 1.11 2.25 14.96
C ARG A 195 -0.01 1.72 14.04
N PRO A 196 -0.49 2.47 13.00
CA PRO A 196 -1.47 1.95 12.05
C PRO A 196 -0.98 0.72 11.29
N LEU A 197 0.27 0.75 10.79
CA LEU A 197 0.88 -0.37 10.08
C LEU A 197 0.91 -1.65 10.94
N ARG A 198 1.24 -1.51 12.22
CA ARG A 198 1.23 -2.63 13.16
C ARG A 198 -0.18 -3.21 13.34
N ARG A 199 -1.21 -2.37 13.48
CA ARG A 199 -2.61 -2.81 13.59
C ARG A 199 -3.08 -3.55 12.33
N ILE A 200 -2.70 -3.05 11.15
CA ILE A 200 -3.00 -3.71 9.87
C ILE A 200 -2.32 -5.08 9.81
N THR A 201 -1.05 -5.16 10.21
CA THR A 201 -0.31 -6.43 10.23
C THR A 201 -0.91 -7.44 11.22
N GLU A 202 -1.35 -6.99 12.40
CA GLU A 202 -2.04 -7.83 13.40
C GLU A 202 -3.38 -8.33 12.86
N GLY A 203 -4.16 -7.47 12.15
CA GLY A 203 -5.39 -7.86 11.49
C GLY A 203 -5.20 -8.85 10.35
N ALA A 204 -4.21 -8.60 9.49
CA ALA A 204 -3.84 -9.52 8.41
C ALA A 204 -3.46 -10.91 8.94
N ARG A 205 -2.77 -10.94 10.08
CA ARG A 205 -2.44 -12.18 10.76
C ARG A 205 -3.67 -12.90 11.30
N ALA A 206 -4.61 -12.17 11.93
CA ALA A 206 -5.87 -12.74 12.40
C ALA A 206 -6.66 -13.35 11.25
N PHE A 207 -6.72 -12.69 10.09
CA PHE A 207 -7.36 -13.22 8.88
C PHE A 207 -6.69 -14.51 8.39
N ALA A 208 -5.36 -14.53 8.37
CA ALA A 208 -4.59 -15.73 7.97
C ALA A 208 -4.77 -16.91 8.94
N GLU A 209 -5.05 -16.64 10.22
CA GLU A 209 -5.38 -17.64 11.25
C GLU A 209 -6.86 -18.07 11.22
N GLY A 210 -7.65 -17.60 10.22
CA GLY A 210 -9.06 -17.94 10.03
C GLY A 210 -10.05 -17.06 10.81
N ASN A 211 -9.58 -16.06 11.56
CA ASN A 211 -10.47 -15.15 12.28
C ASN A 211 -10.94 -14.00 11.36
N LEU A 212 -11.82 -14.32 10.42
CA LEU A 212 -12.39 -13.35 9.46
C LEU A 212 -13.38 -12.36 10.09
N SER A 213 -13.79 -12.61 11.34
CA SER A 213 -14.66 -11.68 12.11
C SER A 213 -13.89 -10.52 12.73
N TYR A 214 -12.58 -10.62 12.84
CA TYR A 214 -11.73 -9.51 13.31
C TYR A 214 -11.93 -8.28 12.42
N ARG A 215 -11.85 -7.07 13.01
CA ARG A 215 -11.94 -5.81 12.26
C ARG A 215 -10.76 -4.92 12.59
N ILE A 216 -10.00 -4.56 11.57
CA ILE A 216 -8.90 -3.62 11.68
C ILE A 216 -9.49 -2.24 11.90
N ARG A 217 -9.25 -1.66 13.10
CA ARG A 217 -9.72 -0.31 13.44
C ARG A 217 -8.57 0.68 13.32
N THR A 218 -8.64 1.59 12.37
CA THR A 218 -7.73 2.71 12.22
C THR A 218 -8.55 4.00 12.16
N GLN A 219 -7.99 5.09 12.71
CA GLN A 219 -8.59 6.42 12.64
C GLN A 219 -7.94 7.26 11.54
N SER A 220 -7.03 6.67 10.78
CA SER A 220 -6.32 7.34 9.70
C SER A 220 -7.25 7.51 8.50
N ALA A 221 -7.28 8.70 7.92
CA ALA A 221 -8.01 9.02 6.69
C ALA A 221 -7.10 9.01 5.45
N ASP A 222 -5.89 8.47 5.58
CA ASP A 222 -4.85 8.35 4.56
C ASP A 222 -4.82 6.95 3.92
N GLU A 223 -3.72 6.62 3.25
CA GLU A 223 -3.49 5.33 2.58
C GLU A 223 -3.55 4.15 3.56
N MET A 224 -3.19 4.36 4.84
CA MET A 224 -3.28 3.35 5.89
C MET A 224 -4.73 3.02 6.24
N GLY A 225 -5.58 4.05 6.30
CA GLY A 225 -7.03 3.90 6.49
C GLY A 225 -7.67 3.17 5.31
N TYR A 226 -7.30 3.55 4.09
CA TYR A 226 -7.77 2.89 2.87
C TYR A 226 -7.37 1.41 2.84
N LEU A 227 -6.11 1.10 3.14
CA LEU A 227 -5.61 -0.28 3.21
C LEU A 227 -6.37 -1.12 4.24
N ALA A 228 -6.61 -0.57 5.44
CA ALA A 228 -7.34 -1.25 6.50
C ALA A 228 -8.79 -1.56 6.08
N ASN A 229 -9.47 -0.60 5.44
CA ASN A 229 -10.84 -0.78 4.95
C ASN A 229 -10.90 -1.83 3.82
N THR A 230 -9.94 -1.81 2.89
CA THR A 230 -9.86 -2.81 1.82
C THR A 230 -9.64 -4.21 2.37
N MET A 231 -8.77 -4.37 3.38
CA MET A 231 -8.57 -5.65 4.05
C MET A 231 -9.81 -6.12 4.82
N ASN A 232 -10.53 -5.22 5.50
CA ASN A 232 -11.79 -5.54 6.16
C ASN A 232 -12.84 -6.01 5.15
N TYR A 233 -12.95 -5.32 4.00
CA TYR A 233 -13.85 -5.71 2.92
C TYR A 233 -13.52 -7.10 2.35
N MET A 234 -12.23 -7.38 2.14
CA MET A 234 -11.78 -8.70 1.68
C MET A 234 -12.14 -9.79 2.70
N ALA A 235 -11.91 -9.56 3.99
CA ALA A 235 -12.27 -10.50 5.05
C ALA A 235 -13.78 -10.75 5.10
N GLU A 236 -14.62 -9.72 4.91
CA GLU A 236 -16.07 -9.86 4.84
C GLU A 236 -16.50 -10.72 3.64
N LYS A 237 -15.92 -10.51 2.46
CA LYS A 237 -16.19 -11.32 1.27
C LYS A 237 -15.78 -12.78 1.46
N LEU A 238 -14.61 -13.02 2.07
CA LEU A 238 -14.16 -14.39 2.38
C LEU A 238 -15.08 -15.07 3.38
N ASN A 239 -15.49 -14.39 4.44
CA ASN A 239 -16.42 -14.92 5.44
C ASN A 239 -17.79 -15.28 4.83
N ALA A 240 -18.32 -14.40 3.99
CA ALA A 240 -19.60 -14.67 3.29
C ALA A 240 -19.48 -15.86 2.32
N SER A 241 -18.33 -16.01 1.67
CA SER A 241 -18.05 -17.17 0.80
C SER A 241 -17.99 -18.47 1.60
N GLU A 242 -17.26 -18.48 2.73
CA GLU A 242 -17.11 -19.64 3.60
C GLU A 242 -18.46 -20.07 4.20
N GLU A 243 -19.29 -19.10 4.64
CA GLU A 243 -20.64 -19.41 5.12
C GLU A 243 -21.55 -20.00 4.04
N THR A 244 -21.40 -19.51 2.80
CA THR A 244 -22.14 -20.03 1.65
C THR A 244 -21.72 -21.45 1.32
N GLU A 245 -20.43 -21.72 1.31
CA GLU A 245 -19.88 -23.07 1.10
C GLU A 245 -20.32 -24.05 2.20
N LYS A 246 -20.26 -23.62 3.44
CA LYS A 246 -20.71 -24.44 4.59
C LYS A 246 -22.19 -24.81 4.49
N ARG A 247 -23.06 -23.83 4.15
CA ARG A 247 -24.50 -24.08 3.91
C ARG A 247 -24.71 -25.03 2.74
N PHE A 248 -23.93 -24.86 1.66
CA PHE A 248 -23.98 -25.76 0.51
C PHE A 248 -23.69 -27.20 0.94
N ILE A 249 -22.58 -27.48 1.64
CA ILE A 249 -22.21 -28.83 2.11
C ILE A 249 -23.28 -29.41 3.03
N GLN A 250 -23.85 -28.60 3.93
CA GLN A 250 -24.93 -29.04 4.83
C GLN A 250 -26.18 -29.47 4.06
N ASN A 251 -26.63 -28.65 3.09
CA ASN A 251 -27.82 -28.95 2.29
C ASN A 251 -27.62 -30.19 1.42
N VAL A 252 -26.44 -30.31 0.78
CA VAL A 252 -26.04 -31.51 0.03
C VAL A 252 -26.15 -32.76 0.90
N SER A 253 -25.52 -32.72 2.06
CA SER A 253 -25.52 -33.87 2.98
C SER A 253 -26.94 -34.29 3.41
N HIS A 254 -27.81 -33.29 3.66
CA HIS A 254 -29.20 -33.55 4.02
C HIS A 254 -29.98 -34.16 2.86
N ASP A 255 -29.84 -33.62 1.63
CA ASP A 255 -30.60 -34.05 0.46
C ASP A 255 -30.16 -35.40 -0.10
N PHE A 256 -28.93 -35.83 0.22
CA PHE A 256 -28.48 -37.22 -0.02
C PHE A 256 -28.96 -38.18 1.04
N ARG A 257 -28.93 -37.80 2.33
CA ARG A 257 -29.27 -38.70 3.43
C ARG A 257 -30.73 -39.16 3.38
N SER A 258 -31.66 -38.25 3.03
CA SER A 258 -33.09 -38.56 3.01
C SER A 258 -33.44 -39.70 2.04
N PRO A 259 -33.12 -39.64 0.71
CA PRO A 259 -33.45 -40.73 -0.20
C PRO A 259 -32.68 -42.02 0.12
N LEU A 260 -31.41 -41.95 0.55
CA LEU A 260 -30.66 -43.13 0.95
C LEU A 260 -31.32 -43.85 2.14
N THR A 261 -31.80 -43.11 3.14
CA THR A 261 -32.53 -43.71 4.26
C THR A 261 -33.85 -44.35 3.81
N SER A 262 -34.56 -43.71 2.86
CA SER A 262 -35.80 -44.30 2.30
C SER A 262 -35.53 -45.56 1.50
N ILE A 263 -34.50 -45.56 0.61
CA ILE A 263 -34.06 -46.70 -0.17
C ILE A 263 -33.73 -47.86 0.76
N LYS A 264 -32.86 -47.62 1.77
CA LYS A 264 -32.45 -48.62 2.73
C LYS A 264 -33.65 -49.17 3.49
N GLY A 265 -34.53 -48.30 4.03
CA GLY A 265 -35.69 -48.74 4.80
C GLY A 265 -36.70 -49.54 3.99
N TYR A 266 -36.95 -49.20 2.72
CA TYR A 266 -37.84 -50.02 1.87
C TYR A 266 -37.20 -51.37 1.54
N LEU A 267 -35.91 -51.46 1.25
CA LEU A 267 -35.21 -52.70 0.97
C LEU A 267 -35.16 -53.60 2.22
N GLU A 268 -34.88 -53.04 3.41
CA GLU A 268 -34.91 -53.80 4.67
C GLU A 268 -36.31 -54.33 4.95
N ALA A 269 -37.38 -53.54 4.76
CA ALA A 269 -38.76 -53.95 4.97
C ALA A 269 -39.26 -54.99 3.93
N ILE A 270 -38.65 -55.04 2.75
CA ILE A 270 -38.90 -56.13 1.78
C ILE A 270 -38.18 -57.40 2.23
N LEU A 271 -36.93 -57.29 2.70
CA LEU A 271 -36.11 -58.43 3.09
C LEU A 271 -36.62 -59.12 4.36
N ASP A 272 -37.11 -58.34 5.34
CA ASP A 272 -37.61 -58.87 6.62
C ASP A 272 -39.09 -59.32 6.56
N GLY A 273 -39.72 -59.21 5.36
CA GLY A 273 -41.13 -59.65 5.13
C GLY A 273 -42.17 -58.65 5.67
N THR A 274 -41.80 -57.49 6.18
CA THR A 274 -42.73 -56.44 6.63
C THR A 274 -43.60 -55.95 5.46
N ILE A 275 -43.04 -55.91 4.24
CA ILE A 275 -43.80 -55.60 3.02
C ILE A 275 -44.23 -56.92 2.35
N PRO A 276 -45.53 -57.15 2.27
CA PRO A 276 -46.07 -58.38 1.64
C PRO A 276 -45.73 -58.44 0.16
N PRO A 277 -45.64 -59.69 -0.44
CA PRO A 277 -45.23 -59.89 -1.85
C PRO A 277 -46.07 -59.04 -2.84
N GLU A 278 -47.37 -58.85 -2.58
CA GLU A 278 -48.29 -58.12 -3.46
C GLU A 278 -47.98 -56.61 -3.50
N MET A 279 -47.25 -56.12 -2.52
CA MET A 279 -46.90 -54.70 -2.43
C MET A 279 -45.43 -54.43 -2.80
N GLN A 280 -44.61 -55.45 -2.95
CA GLN A 280 -43.15 -55.32 -3.20
C GLN A 280 -42.87 -54.52 -4.48
N GLU A 281 -43.62 -54.77 -5.56
CA GLU A 281 -43.43 -54.00 -6.82
C GLU A 281 -43.62 -52.47 -6.61
N LYS A 282 -44.61 -52.08 -5.85
CA LYS A 282 -44.89 -50.68 -5.54
C LYS A 282 -43.74 -50.03 -4.79
N TYR A 283 -43.13 -50.74 -3.83
CA TYR A 283 -42.01 -50.22 -3.05
C TYR A 283 -40.69 -50.26 -3.82
N LEU A 284 -40.47 -51.28 -4.66
CA LEU A 284 -39.34 -51.34 -5.59
C LEU A 284 -39.38 -50.17 -6.59
N ARG A 285 -40.56 -49.84 -7.14
CA ARG A 285 -40.73 -48.62 -7.99
C ARG A 285 -40.41 -47.35 -7.23
N ARG A 286 -40.69 -47.26 -5.92
CA ARG A 286 -40.27 -46.12 -5.09
C ARG A 286 -38.76 -46.08 -4.91
N VAL A 287 -38.10 -47.23 -4.70
CA VAL A 287 -36.63 -47.32 -4.62
C VAL A 287 -35.98 -46.85 -5.91
N ILE A 288 -36.52 -47.30 -7.07
CA ILE A 288 -36.03 -46.82 -8.38
C ILE A 288 -36.20 -45.30 -8.50
N GLY A 289 -37.35 -44.74 -8.14
CA GLY A 289 -37.59 -43.30 -8.20
C GLY A 289 -36.68 -42.49 -7.27
N GLU A 290 -36.33 -43.00 -6.07
CA GLU A 290 -35.34 -42.30 -5.20
C GLU A 290 -33.89 -42.43 -5.76
N THR A 291 -33.57 -43.52 -6.46
CA THR A 291 -32.26 -43.67 -7.13
C THR A 291 -32.13 -42.75 -8.33
N GLU A 292 -33.18 -42.60 -9.14
CA GLU A 292 -33.24 -41.62 -10.24
C GLU A 292 -33.10 -40.19 -9.73
N ARG A 293 -33.73 -39.88 -8.59
CA ARG A 293 -33.60 -38.56 -7.91
C ARG A 293 -32.18 -38.29 -7.47
N LEU A 294 -31.47 -39.27 -6.89
CA LEU A 294 -30.07 -39.16 -6.51
C LEU A 294 -29.17 -38.94 -7.73
N ASN A 295 -29.43 -39.64 -8.82
CA ASN A 295 -28.69 -39.49 -10.06
C ASN A 295 -28.84 -38.05 -10.62
N LYS A 296 -30.10 -37.53 -10.66
CA LYS A 296 -30.37 -36.14 -11.06
C LYS A 296 -29.65 -35.14 -10.14
N LEU A 297 -29.67 -35.33 -8.81
CA LEU A 297 -28.98 -34.48 -7.87
C LEU A 297 -27.46 -34.41 -8.12
N THR A 298 -26.86 -35.60 -8.40
CA THR A 298 -25.44 -35.69 -8.73
C THR A 298 -25.11 -34.95 -10.02
N GLN A 299 -25.95 -35.12 -11.05
CA GLN A 299 -25.77 -34.46 -12.35
C GLN A 299 -25.91 -32.93 -12.23
N ASP A 300 -26.90 -32.44 -11.44
CA ASP A 300 -27.10 -31.05 -11.16
C ASP A 300 -25.87 -30.41 -10.46
N MET A 301 -25.28 -31.15 -9.49
CA MET A 301 -24.05 -30.71 -8.79
C MET A 301 -22.82 -30.65 -9.73
N LEU A 302 -22.64 -31.66 -10.58
CA LEU A 302 -21.57 -31.67 -11.57
C LEU A 302 -21.71 -30.49 -12.53
N THR A 303 -22.95 -30.15 -12.93
CA THR A 303 -23.23 -28.98 -13.77
C THR A 303 -22.84 -27.69 -13.09
N ILE A 304 -23.24 -27.49 -11.83
CA ILE A 304 -22.90 -26.27 -11.07
C ILE A 304 -21.38 -26.11 -10.91
N ASN A 305 -20.66 -27.21 -10.60
CA ASN A 305 -19.21 -27.18 -10.46
C ASN A 305 -18.49 -26.91 -11.80
N SER A 306 -18.99 -27.47 -12.89
CA SER A 306 -18.39 -27.26 -14.22
C SER A 306 -18.56 -25.85 -14.74
N LEU A 307 -19.64 -25.16 -14.39
CA LEU A 307 -19.91 -23.77 -14.79
C LEU A 307 -19.09 -22.75 -13.95
N GLY A 308 -18.73 -23.09 -12.71
CA GLY A 308 -17.89 -22.25 -11.86
C GLY A 308 -16.39 -22.28 -12.16
N ALA A 309 -15.91 -23.33 -12.86
CA ALA A 309 -14.57 -23.36 -13.44
C ALA A 309 -14.68 -22.86 -14.88
N GLU A 310 -13.85 -21.92 -15.31
CA GLU A 310 -13.78 -21.32 -16.68
C GLU A 310 -13.77 -22.36 -17.83
N GLN A 311 -14.73 -23.28 -17.85
CA GLN A 311 -14.90 -24.17 -19.00
C GLN A 311 -15.51 -23.36 -20.13
N ALA A 312 -14.78 -23.29 -21.24
CA ALA A 312 -15.22 -22.65 -22.45
C ALA A 312 -16.56 -23.28 -22.93
N LEU A 313 -17.61 -22.42 -22.98
CA LEU A 313 -18.88 -22.81 -23.59
C LEU A 313 -18.65 -23.20 -25.05
N ASN A 314 -19.23 -24.28 -25.50
CA ASN A 314 -19.23 -24.66 -26.92
C ASN A 314 -20.33 -23.90 -27.67
N ARG A 315 -20.07 -22.61 -27.95
CA ARG A 315 -21.03 -21.72 -28.59
C ARG A 315 -21.10 -22.02 -30.09
N THR A 316 -22.30 -22.23 -30.59
CA THR A 316 -22.60 -22.48 -31.97
C THR A 316 -23.85 -21.67 -32.41
N ASN A 317 -24.00 -21.44 -33.70
CA ASN A 317 -25.22 -20.83 -34.24
C ASN A 317 -26.29 -21.91 -34.37
N PHE A 318 -27.48 -21.66 -33.81
CA PHE A 318 -28.63 -22.54 -33.94
C PHE A 318 -29.96 -21.76 -33.84
N ASP A 319 -31.04 -22.36 -34.35
CA ASP A 319 -32.40 -21.81 -34.23
C ASP A 319 -33.00 -22.10 -32.88
N ILE A 320 -33.19 -21.07 -32.05
CA ILE A 320 -33.78 -21.20 -30.70
C ILE A 320 -35.24 -21.65 -30.73
N ASN A 321 -36.01 -21.25 -31.76
CA ASN A 321 -37.40 -21.65 -31.91
C ASN A 321 -37.55 -23.17 -32.09
N ARG A 322 -36.61 -23.78 -32.83
CA ARG A 322 -36.52 -25.24 -32.95
C ARG A 322 -36.24 -25.90 -31.62
N VAL A 323 -35.26 -25.38 -30.85
CA VAL A 323 -34.91 -25.95 -29.56
C VAL A 323 -36.06 -25.83 -28.56
N ILE A 324 -36.80 -24.71 -28.58
CA ILE A 324 -38.02 -24.53 -27.79
C ILE A 324 -39.08 -25.61 -28.15
N ARG A 325 -39.36 -25.81 -29.47
CA ARG A 325 -40.31 -26.81 -29.96
C ARG A 325 -39.92 -28.23 -29.48
N ASP A 326 -38.66 -28.59 -29.72
CA ASP A 326 -38.14 -29.93 -29.38
C ASP A 326 -38.17 -30.16 -27.86
N THR A 327 -37.84 -29.16 -27.06
CA THR A 327 -37.89 -29.26 -25.63
C THR A 327 -39.35 -29.33 -25.09
N ALA A 328 -40.24 -28.46 -25.64
CA ALA A 328 -41.67 -28.50 -25.25
C ALA A 328 -42.33 -29.83 -25.57
N ALA A 329 -42.02 -30.42 -26.75
CA ALA A 329 -42.53 -31.76 -27.13
C ALA A 329 -42.17 -32.86 -26.11
N SER A 330 -41.00 -32.76 -25.45
CA SER A 330 -40.63 -33.74 -24.41
C SER A 330 -41.55 -33.70 -23.16
N PHE A 331 -42.35 -32.69 -22.97
CA PHE A 331 -43.30 -32.52 -21.88
C PHE A 331 -44.75 -32.89 -22.24
N GLU A 332 -45.06 -33.27 -23.49
CA GLU A 332 -46.44 -33.55 -23.93
C GLU A 332 -47.13 -34.58 -23.04
N GLY A 333 -46.46 -35.66 -22.64
CA GLY A 333 -47.04 -36.68 -21.78
C GLY A 333 -47.45 -36.15 -20.41
N GLN A 334 -46.58 -35.34 -19.79
CA GLN A 334 -46.84 -34.74 -18.48
C GLN A 334 -47.93 -33.63 -18.55
N CYS A 335 -47.95 -32.91 -19.65
CA CYS A 335 -48.98 -31.90 -19.92
C CYS A 335 -50.36 -32.54 -20.15
N MET A 336 -50.44 -33.67 -20.89
CA MET A 336 -51.67 -34.45 -21.06
C MET A 336 -52.21 -34.98 -19.75
N GLU A 337 -51.35 -35.50 -18.85
CA GLU A 337 -51.75 -36.00 -17.53
C GLU A 337 -52.45 -34.91 -16.67
N LYS A 338 -51.99 -33.65 -16.81
CA LYS A 338 -52.51 -32.48 -16.07
C LYS A 338 -53.48 -31.65 -16.90
N ASN A 339 -53.77 -31.98 -18.13
CA ASN A 339 -54.55 -31.15 -19.04
C ASN A 339 -53.99 -29.71 -19.20
N ILE A 340 -52.66 -29.57 -19.27
CA ILE A 340 -51.98 -28.29 -19.47
C ILE A 340 -51.73 -28.10 -20.95
N ARG A 341 -52.07 -26.91 -21.46
CA ARG A 341 -51.76 -26.52 -22.86
C ARG A 341 -50.45 -25.73 -22.91
N LEU A 342 -49.57 -26.12 -23.85
CA LEU A 342 -48.34 -25.38 -24.15
C LEU A 342 -48.64 -24.47 -25.37
N ASP A 343 -48.63 -23.14 -25.14
CA ASP A 343 -48.86 -22.15 -26.20
C ASP A 343 -47.50 -21.55 -26.64
N LEU A 344 -47.03 -21.90 -27.86
CA LEU A 344 -45.76 -21.43 -28.40
C LEU A 344 -46.02 -20.22 -29.30
N ARG A 345 -45.34 -19.08 -29.08
CA ARG A 345 -45.45 -17.86 -29.87
C ARG A 345 -44.08 -17.37 -30.27
N PHE A 346 -43.84 -17.21 -31.55
CA PHE A 346 -42.57 -16.77 -32.09
C PHE A 346 -42.81 -15.55 -33.00
N ASP A 347 -42.01 -14.50 -32.85
CA ASP A 347 -42.09 -13.29 -33.68
C ASP A 347 -41.71 -13.58 -35.13
N VAL A 348 -40.80 -14.54 -35.34
CA VAL A 348 -40.32 -15.01 -36.66
C VAL A 348 -40.25 -16.53 -36.66
N GLU A 349 -40.26 -17.12 -37.84
CA GLU A 349 -40.24 -18.60 -37.98
C GLU A 349 -38.92 -19.22 -37.47
N GLN A 350 -37.79 -18.57 -37.75
CA GLN A 350 -36.47 -18.99 -37.30
C GLN A 350 -35.77 -17.81 -36.62
N GLU A 351 -35.21 -18.04 -35.44
CA GLU A 351 -34.47 -17.02 -34.66
C GLU A 351 -33.09 -17.58 -34.27
N MET A 352 -32.06 -17.06 -34.94
CA MET A 352 -30.69 -17.57 -34.81
C MET A 352 -29.98 -16.95 -33.61
N VAL A 353 -29.44 -17.79 -32.71
CA VAL A 353 -28.69 -17.39 -31.53
C VAL A 353 -27.28 -17.96 -31.59
N PHE A 354 -26.31 -17.28 -30.93
CA PHE A 354 -24.94 -17.75 -30.75
C PHE A 354 -24.70 -18.17 -29.29
N ALA A 355 -24.92 -19.46 -28.96
CA ALA A 355 -24.91 -19.97 -27.62
C ALA A 355 -24.49 -21.46 -27.57
N ASP A 356 -24.35 -22.03 -26.38
CA ASP A 356 -24.15 -23.47 -26.20
C ASP A 356 -25.50 -24.20 -26.22
N LEU A 357 -25.74 -24.93 -27.30
CA LEU A 357 -27.01 -25.63 -27.55
C LEU A 357 -27.43 -26.52 -26.36
N GLY A 358 -26.53 -27.35 -25.85
CA GLY A 358 -26.85 -28.28 -24.77
C GLY A 358 -27.18 -27.57 -23.46
N ARG A 359 -26.48 -26.46 -23.17
CA ARG A 359 -26.75 -25.64 -21.99
C ARG A 359 -28.05 -24.87 -22.11
N ILE A 360 -28.38 -24.33 -23.25
CA ILE A 360 -29.65 -23.63 -23.46
C ILE A 360 -30.83 -24.60 -23.44
N GLN A 361 -30.69 -25.82 -23.99
CA GLN A 361 -31.68 -26.86 -23.86
C GLN A 361 -31.92 -27.22 -22.37
N GLN A 362 -30.87 -27.26 -21.54
CA GLN A 362 -30.98 -27.49 -20.11
C GLN A 362 -31.73 -26.34 -19.39
N VAL A 363 -31.49 -25.06 -19.82
CA VAL A 363 -32.23 -23.90 -19.33
C VAL A 363 -33.73 -24.05 -19.60
N LEU A 364 -34.09 -24.30 -20.84
CA LEU A 364 -35.47 -24.46 -21.27
C LEU A 364 -36.14 -25.64 -20.53
N TYR A 365 -35.48 -26.78 -20.44
CA TYR A 365 -35.97 -27.94 -19.70
C TYR A 365 -36.30 -27.57 -18.24
N ASN A 366 -35.38 -26.90 -17.53
CA ASN A 366 -35.59 -26.54 -16.14
C ASN A 366 -36.74 -25.51 -15.95
N LEU A 367 -36.88 -24.56 -16.87
CA LEU A 367 -37.96 -23.57 -16.79
C LEU A 367 -39.31 -24.21 -17.12
N ILE A 368 -39.39 -25.06 -18.15
CA ILE A 368 -40.64 -25.74 -18.54
C ILE A 368 -41.03 -26.76 -17.47
N ASP A 369 -40.08 -27.56 -16.92
CA ASP A 369 -40.31 -28.52 -15.82
C ASP A 369 -40.93 -27.81 -14.59
N ASN A 370 -40.38 -26.64 -14.22
CA ASN A 370 -40.94 -25.83 -13.15
C ASN A 370 -42.35 -25.30 -13.49
N ALA A 371 -42.58 -24.79 -14.70
CA ALA A 371 -43.87 -24.30 -15.14
C ALA A 371 -44.93 -25.43 -15.07
N VAL A 372 -44.62 -26.64 -15.57
CA VAL A 372 -45.53 -27.80 -15.53
C VAL A 372 -45.80 -28.27 -14.09
N LYS A 373 -44.80 -28.28 -13.23
CA LYS A 373 -44.90 -28.68 -11.82
C LYS A 373 -45.80 -27.80 -11.02
N PHE A 374 -45.66 -26.47 -11.14
CA PHE A 374 -46.34 -25.51 -10.30
C PHE A 374 -47.67 -25.01 -10.86
N SER A 375 -47.94 -25.27 -12.14
CA SER A 375 -49.23 -24.97 -12.75
C SER A 375 -50.33 -25.95 -12.26
N PRO A 376 -51.55 -25.42 -12.04
CA PRO A 376 -52.72 -26.29 -11.77
C PRO A 376 -53.12 -27.08 -13.01
N SER A 377 -53.94 -28.10 -12.84
CA SER A 377 -54.60 -28.79 -13.96
C SER A 377 -55.52 -27.81 -14.70
N ASP A 378 -55.77 -28.08 -15.98
CA ASP A 378 -56.65 -27.29 -16.86
C ASP A 378 -56.13 -25.87 -17.09
N SER A 379 -54.81 -25.67 -17.13
CA SER A 379 -54.15 -24.35 -17.33
C SER A 379 -53.37 -24.28 -18.63
N SER A 380 -52.66 -23.16 -18.86
CA SER A 380 -51.77 -23.01 -19.99
C SER A 380 -50.40 -22.45 -19.56
N ILE A 381 -49.36 -22.82 -20.30
CA ILE A 381 -48.02 -22.29 -20.20
C ILE A 381 -47.70 -21.60 -21.52
N ASP A 382 -47.39 -20.30 -21.47
CA ASP A 382 -47.02 -19.50 -22.66
C ASP A 382 -45.49 -19.47 -22.79
N ILE A 383 -44.94 -19.87 -23.95
CA ILE A 383 -43.50 -19.78 -24.24
C ILE A 383 -43.33 -18.89 -25.47
N GLN A 384 -42.53 -17.85 -25.35
CA GLN A 384 -42.38 -16.86 -26.38
C GLN A 384 -40.91 -16.59 -26.69
N SER A 385 -40.59 -16.31 -27.94
CA SER A 385 -39.29 -15.76 -28.34
C SER A 385 -39.48 -14.55 -29.24
N GLY A 386 -38.61 -13.57 -29.09
CA GLY A 386 -38.63 -12.37 -29.92
C GLY A 386 -37.33 -11.58 -29.83
N LYS A 387 -37.10 -10.72 -30.81
CA LYS A 387 -35.87 -9.90 -30.89
C LYS A 387 -36.12 -8.47 -30.40
N LEU A 388 -35.32 -8.02 -29.47
CA LEU A 388 -35.35 -6.65 -28.95
C LEU A 388 -33.94 -6.09 -28.78
N ARG A 389 -33.66 -4.93 -29.39
CA ARG A 389 -32.38 -4.21 -29.27
C ARG A 389 -31.13 -5.07 -29.59
N GLY A 390 -31.24 -5.95 -30.62
CA GLY A 390 -30.14 -6.78 -31.06
C GLY A 390 -29.89 -8.06 -30.22
N LYS A 391 -30.70 -8.32 -29.18
CA LYS A 391 -30.71 -9.55 -28.39
C LYS A 391 -32.00 -10.34 -28.61
N ILE A 392 -31.93 -11.61 -28.42
CA ILE A 392 -33.08 -12.50 -28.48
C ILE A 392 -33.54 -12.79 -27.05
N PHE A 393 -34.81 -12.56 -26.78
CA PHE A 393 -35.44 -12.81 -25.51
C PHE A 393 -36.33 -14.06 -25.60
N VAL A 394 -36.21 -14.90 -24.58
CA VAL A 394 -37.11 -16.06 -24.45
C VAL A 394 -37.82 -15.93 -23.10
N SER A 395 -39.13 -16.07 -23.14
CA SER A 395 -40.00 -16.01 -21.95
C SER A 395 -40.73 -17.33 -21.77
N VAL A 396 -40.78 -17.83 -20.52
CA VAL A 396 -41.60 -18.99 -20.10
C VAL A 396 -42.50 -18.50 -18.99
N LYS A 397 -43.81 -18.47 -19.27
CA LYS A 397 -44.86 -17.95 -18.37
C LYS A 397 -45.80 -19.04 -17.95
N ASP A 398 -45.92 -19.27 -16.66
CA ASP A 398 -46.89 -20.17 -16.05
C ASP A 398 -48.06 -19.42 -15.40
N ARG A 399 -49.15 -20.15 -15.16
CA ARG A 399 -50.33 -19.69 -14.39
C ARG A 399 -50.43 -20.43 -13.07
N GLY A 400 -49.29 -20.65 -12.43
CA GLY A 400 -49.15 -21.39 -11.20
C GLY A 400 -49.42 -20.58 -9.95
N CYS A 401 -48.90 -21.05 -8.82
CA CYS A 401 -49.07 -20.41 -7.52
C CYS A 401 -48.32 -19.07 -7.40
N GLY A 402 -47.45 -18.71 -8.36
CA GLY A 402 -46.63 -17.51 -8.27
C GLY A 402 -45.57 -17.59 -7.16
N ILE A 403 -44.79 -16.52 -7.04
CA ILE A 403 -43.66 -16.42 -6.10
C ILE A 403 -43.86 -15.15 -5.27
N PRO A 404 -43.88 -15.24 -3.93
CA PRO A 404 -43.93 -14.07 -3.07
C PRO A 404 -42.76 -13.12 -3.27
N LYS A 405 -43.01 -11.79 -3.17
CA LYS A 405 -41.95 -10.77 -3.36
C LYS A 405 -40.73 -10.98 -2.48
N LYS A 406 -40.89 -11.46 -1.25
CA LYS A 406 -39.81 -11.77 -0.30
C LYS A 406 -38.87 -12.88 -0.81
N ASP A 407 -39.40 -13.78 -1.63
CA ASP A 407 -38.69 -14.98 -2.14
C ASP A 407 -38.09 -14.74 -3.54
N ALA A 408 -38.57 -13.76 -4.30
CA ALA A 408 -38.21 -13.49 -5.69
C ALA A 408 -36.68 -13.28 -5.89
N ALA A 409 -36.01 -12.60 -4.95
CA ALA A 409 -34.56 -12.41 -5.01
C ALA A 409 -33.75 -13.70 -4.71
N ARG A 410 -34.39 -14.68 -4.07
CA ARG A 410 -33.74 -15.89 -3.55
C ARG A 410 -34.04 -17.16 -4.33
N VAL A 411 -35.01 -17.14 -5.24
CA VAL A 411 -35.41 -18.35 -5.99
C VAL A 411 -34.28 -18.91 -6.88
N PHE A 412 -33.29 -18.09 -7.19
CA PHE A 412 -32.09 -18.48 -7.93
C PHE A 412 -30.94 -18.95 -6.99
N ASP A 413 -31.13 -18.87 -5.65
CA ASP A 413 -30.11 -19.38 -4.72
C ASP A 413 -30.10 -20.90 -4.73
N ARG A 414 -28.92 -21.49 -4.58
CA ARG A 414 -28.74 -22.94 -4.56
C ARG A 414 -29.49 -23.57 -3.39
N PHE A 415 -30.27 -24.65 -3.65
CA PHE A 415 -31.11 -25.37 -2.67
C PHE A 415 -32.27 -24.54 -2.07
N TYR A 416 -32.55 -23.38 -2.63
CA TYR A 416 -33.68 -22.60 -2.15
C TYR A 416 -35.00 -23.20 -2.59
N LYS A 417 -35.94 -23.31 -1.66
CA LYS A 417 -37.32 -23.71 -1.90
C LYS A 417 -38.24 -22.77 -1.11
N SER A 418 -39.21 -22.16 -1.74
CA SER A 418 -40.23 -21.38 -1.06
C SER A 418 -41.13 -22.28 -0.19
N ASP A 419 -41.76 -21.74 0.85
CA ASP A 419 -42.61 -22.55 1.72
C ASP A 419 -43.78 -23.18 0.96
N GLN A 420 -44.30 -22.50 -0.07
CA GLN A 420 -45.34 -23.05 -0.97
C GLN A 420 -44.84 -24.18 -1.87
N SER A 421 -43.57 -24.15 -2.28
CA SER A 421 -42.99 -25.23 -3.08
C SER A 421 -42.66 -26.47 -2.27
N ARG A 422 -42.38 -26.33 -0.96
CA ARG A 422 -42.13 -27.47 -0.05
C ARG A 422 -43.31 -28.43 0.07
N GLY A 423 -44.52 -27.93 -0.11
CA GLY A 423 -45.77 -28.72 -0.07
C GLY A 423 -46.07 -29.46 -1.38
N LYS A 424 -45.79 -28.84 -2.54
CA LYS A 424 -46.14 -29.33 -3.89
C LYS A 424 -45.02 -30.11 -4.56
N ASP A 425 -43.76 -29.72 -4.40
CA ASP A 425 -42.60 -30.39 -4.99
C ASP A 425 -41.68 -30.98 -3.90
N LYS A 426 -42.09 -32.11 -3.33
CA LYS A 426 -41.29 -32.89 -2.39
C LYS A 426 -40.03 -33.50 -3.07
N LYS A 427 -40.01 -33.60 -4.39
CA LYS A 427 -38.93 -34.26 -5.17
C LYS A 427 -37.91 -33.30 -5.78
N GLY A 428 -38.19 -32.01 -5.87
CA GLY A 428 -37.26 -31.02 -6.44
C GLY A 428 -35.97 -30.90 -5.65
N THR A 429 -34.85 -30.65 -6.31
CA THR A 429 -33.52 -30.48 -5.72
C THR A 429 -33.28 -29.04 -5.23
N GLY A 430 -34.06 -28.05 -5.73
CA GLY A 430 -33.80 -26.62 -5.51
C GLY A 430 -32.55 -26.12 -6.23
N LEU A 431 -32.01 -26.86 -7.19
CA LEU A 431 -30.85 -26.51 -7.99
C LEU A 431 -31.22 -26.01 -9.40
N GLY A 432 -32.41 -26.39 -9.93
CA GLY A 432 -32.78 -26.09 -11.31
C GLY A 432 -32.71 -24.62 -11.70
N LEU A 433 -33.27 -23.70 -10.90
CA LEU A 433 -33.21 -22.25 -11.17
C LEU A 433 -31.80 -21.68 -10.94
N ALA A 434 -31.04 -22.20 -9.99
CA ALA A 434 -29.64 -21.83 -9.82
C ALA A 434 -28.81 -22.20 -11.05
N ILE A 435 -29.02 -23.39 -11.61
CA ILE A 435 -28.38 -23.85 -12.86
C ILE A 435 -28.77 -22.94 -14.03
N VAL A 436 -30.05 -22.57 -14.14
CA VAL A 436 -30.53 -21.65 -15.18
C VAL A 436 -29.77 -20.32 -15.10
N LYS A 437 -29.68 -19.72 -13.92
CA LYS A 437 -28.96 -18.45 -13.72
C LYS A 437 -27.47 -18.57 -14.04
N GLU A 438 -26.81 -19.61 -13.58
CA GLU A 438 -25.38 -19.82 -13.85
C GLU A 438 -25.10 -20.02 -15.35
N ILE A 439 -25.95 -20.78 -16.07
CA ILE A 439 -25.83 -20.96 -17.52
C ILE A 439 -25.98 -19.63 -18.26
N ILE A 440 -27.01 -18.87 -17.94
CA ILE A 440 -27.29 -17.58 -18.63
C ILE A 440 -26.17 -16.56 -18.33
N GLN A 441 -25.70 -16.50 -17.07
CA GLN A 441 -24.56 -15.66 -16.71
C GLN A 441 -23.25 -16.08 -17.36
N ALA A 442 -23.00 -17.37 -17.54
CA ALA A 442 -21.83 -17.86 -18.28
C ALA A 442 -21.87 -17.45 -19.76
N HIS A 443 -23.06 -17.23 -20.34
CA HIS A 443 -23.22 -16.66 -21.69
C HIS A 443 -23.02 -15.15 -21.73
N GLY A 444 -22.85 -14.47 -20.57
CA GLY A 444 -22.75 -12.99 -20.48
C GLY A 444 -24.12 -12.30 -20.55
N GLU A 445 -25.19 -13.04 -20.29
CA GLU A 445 -26.57 -12.60 -20.42
C GLU A 445 -27.29 -12.63 -19.06
N ASN A 446 -28.55 -12.14 -19.02
CA ASN A 446 -29.34 -12.00 -17.81
C ASN A 446 -30.62 -12.84 -17.86
N ILE A 447 -31.10 -13.20 -16.67
CA ILE A 447 -32.44 -13.78 -16.47
C ILE A 447 -33.21 -12.93 -15.46
N ASP A 448 -34.45 -12.60 -15.78
CA ASP A 448 -35.37 -11.83 -14.96
C ASP A 448 -36.58 -12.67 -14.58
N LEU A 449 -37.22 -12.27 -13.47
CA LEU A 449 -38.44 -12.89 -12.95
C LEU A 449 -39.52 -11.85 -12.75
N VAL A 450 -40.67 -12.05 -13.38
CA VAL A 450 -41.90 -11.31 -13.11
C VAL A 450 -42.89 -12.28 -12.52
N SER A 451 -43.30 -12.11 -11.25
CA SER A 451 -44.21 -13.04 -10.59
C SER A 451 -45.14 -12.33 -9.65
N THR A 452 -46.37 -12.85 -9.60
CA THR A 452 -47.41 -12.40 -8.65
C THR A 452 -47.99 -13.63 -7.96
N GLU A 453 -47.95 -13.62 -6.63
CA GLU A 453 -48.48 -14.69 -5.80
C GLU A 453 -49.96 -14.96 -6.13
N GLY A 454 -50.31 -16.21 -6.37
CA GLY A 454 -51.66 -16.66 -6.73
C GLY A 454 -52.01 -16.47 -8.23
N VAL A 455 -51.14 -15.83 -9.03
CA VAL A 455 -51.44 -15.56 -10.47
C VAL A 455 -50.55 -16.35 -11.39
N GLY A 456 -49.20 -16.44 -11.08
CA GLY A 456 -48.22 -17.17 -11.88
C GLY A 456 -46.85 -16.48 -11.92
N SER A 457 -45.92 -17.09 -12.66
CA SER A 457 -44.56 -16.57 -12.81
C SER A 457 -44.18 -16.54 -14.29
N GLU A 458 -43.37 -15.56 -14.64
CA GLU A 458 -42.76 -15.42 -15.97
C GLU A 458 -41.26 -15.26 -15.80
N PHE A 459 -40.48 -16.20 -16.35
CA PHE A 459 -39.03 -16.17 -16.40
C PHE A 459 -38.60 -15.71 -17.80
N ILE A 460 -37.81 -14.65 -17.86
CA ILE A 460 -37.37 -14.02 -19.11
C ILE A 460 -35.85 -14.03 -19.15
N PHE A 461 -35.26 -14.62 -20.16
CA PHE A 461 -33.82 -14.58 -20.32
C PHE A 461 -33.42 -14.08 -21.71
N SER A 462 -32.22 -13.51 -21.82
CA SER A 462 -31.67 -13.02 -23.07
C SER A 462 -30.59 -13.95 -23.60
N LEU A 463 -30.41 -13.93 -24.95
CA LEU A 463 -29.36 -14.62 -25.66
C LEU A 463 -28.73 -13.68 -26.72
N PRO A 464 -27.44 -13.83 -27.03
CA PRO A 464 -26.84 -13.09 -28.14
C PRO A 464 -27.40 -13.60 -29.48
N ALA A 465 -27.84 -12.68 -30.34
CA ALA A 465 -28.20 -13.02 -31.68
C ALA A 465 -26.96 -13.52 -32.45
N ALA A 466 -27.14 -14.51 -33.30
CA ALA A 466 -26.07 -14.90 -34.21
C ALA A 466 -25.69 -13.71 -35.10
N ALA A 467 -24.39 -13.53 -35.32
CA ALA A 467 -23.93 -12.56 -36.30
C ALA A 467 -24.56 -12.94 -37.66
N GLN A 468 -25.28 -12.01 -38.27
CA GLN A 468 -25.67 -12.17 -39.68
C GLN A 468 -24.36 -12.14 -40.48
N ASP A 469 -23.94 -13.28 -41.03
CA ASP A 469 -22.95 -13.24 -42.12
C ASP A 469 -23.51 -12.31 -43.16
N GLU A 470 -22.89 -11.12 -43.32
CA GLU A 470 -23.13 -10.29 -44.50
C GLU A 470 -22.71 -11.10 -45.72
N VAL A 471 -23.71 -11.55 -46.47
CA VAL A 471 -23.56 -12.18 -47.79
C VAL A 471 -23.20 -11.13 -48.82
#